data_f8e2b394ed582095e657ccb81f08d117
#
_entry.id   f8e2b394ed582095e657ccb81f08d117
#
_cell.length_a   1.000
_cell.length_b   1.000
_cell.length_c   1.000
_cell.angle_alpha   90.00
_cell.angle_beta   90.00
_cell.angle_gamma   90.00
#
_symmetry.space_group_name_H-M   'P 1'
#
loop_
_entity.id
_entity.type
_entity.pdbx_description
1 polymer ?
#
loop_
_entity_poly.entity_id
_entity_poly.type
_entity_poly.pdbx_seq_one_letter_code
_entity_poly.pdbx_strand_id
1 'polypeptide(L)'
;MPLTNFMFTSESVTEGHPDKIADQISDAILDDLISQDKKSRVACETLVTTGMCLVAGEITTEGYCDIPAIVRETIKGIGYNDSSMGFDWETCAVLTSIDRQSQDISVGVSEGQGLHEEQGAGDQGLMFGYACDDTPELMPMPIVFAHNITRGLADARREGLLPFLRPDGKSQVTIEYVDSTPKKINTVVVSTQHSPDATHETIKEGVIEEVVKKVLPKELLKEDVVYHLIPTGRFVAGGPHADCGLTGRKIIVDTYGGQGSHGGGAFSGKDPSKVDRSASYMARYVAKNIVAAGLA
;
A
#
# COMPACT_ATOMS: atom_id res chain seq x y z
N MET A 1 8.00 32.57 4.60
CA MET A 1 6.75 32.32 5.30
C MET A 1 6.22 31.00 4.80
N PRO A 2 5.65 30.14 5.63
CA PRO A 2 4.97 28.95 5.13
C PRO A 2 3.81 29.35 4.21
N LEU A 3 3.55 28.53 3.18
CA LEU A 3 2.39 28.73 2.31
C LEU A 3 1.13 28.47 3.12
N THR A 4 0.22 29.44 3.18
CA THR A 4 -1.08 29.29 3.86
C THR A 4 -2.20 28.91 2.90
N ASN A 5 -2.05 29.27 1.61
CA ASN A 5 -2.97 28.95 0.54
C ASN A 5 -2.23 28.10 -0.51
N PHE A 6 -2.64 26.86 -0.68
CA PHE A 6 -1.99 25.92 -1.59
C PHE A 6 -2.93 24.79 -1.97
N MET A 7 -2.56 24.07 -3.01
CA MET A 7 -3.16 22.77 -3.35
C MET A 7 -2.19 21.65 -2.98
N PHE A 8 -2.70 20.58 -2.40
CA PHE A 8 -1.92 19.40 -2.11
C PHE A 8 -2.58 18.15 -2.69
N THR A 9 -1.76 17.28 -3.24
CA THR A 9 -2.21 16.08 -3.96
C THR A 9 -1.54 14.85 -3.39
N SER A 10 -2.34 13.81 -3.11
CA SER A 10 -1.84 12.48 -2.78
C SER A 10 -2.48 11.43 -3.67
N GLU A 11 -1.76 10.35 -3.88
CA GLU A 11 -2.24 9.18 -4.63
C GLU A 11 -2.33 7.95 -3.74
N SER A 12 -3.16 6.99 -4.16
CA SER A 12 -3.24 5.66 -3.59
C SER A 12 -3.49 4.63 -4.69
N VAL A 13 -3.28 3.37 -4.35
CA VAL A 13 -3.49 2.24 -5.25
C VAL A 13 -4.33 1.16 -4.59
N THR A 14 -5.04 0.37 -5.39
CA THR A 14 -5.83 -0.77 -4.90
C THR A 14 -4.92 -1.94 -4.49
N GLU A 15 -5.51 -2.90 -3.79
CA GLU A 15 -4.87 -4.16 -3.42
C GLU A 15 -4.34 -4.96 -4.62
N GLY A 16 -4.93 -4.79 -5.81
CA GLY A 16 -4.52 -5.46 -7.03
C GLY A 16 -3.47 -4.73 -7.86
N HIS A 17 -2.98 -3.58 -7.40
CA HIS A 17 -1.82 -2.95 -8.03
C HIS A 17 -0.58 -3.84 -7.88
N PRO A 18 0.27 -4.01 -8.92
CA PRO A 18 1.40 -4.93 -8.89
C PRO A 18 2.30 -4.79 -7.66
N ASP A 19 2.69 -3.57 -7.30
CA ASP A 19 3.52 -3.34 -6.11
C ASP A 19 2.79 -3.73 -4.81
N LYS A 20 1.46 -3.51 -4.72
CA LYS A 20 0.70 -3.91 -3.52
C LYS A 20 0.40 -5.40 -3.46
N ILE A 21 0.35 -6.10 -4.60
CA ILE A 21 0.36 -7.57 -4.61
C ILE A 21 1.67 -8.08 -3.99
N ALA A 22 2.80 -7.52 -4.42
CA ALA A 22 4.12 -7.89 -3.88
C ALA A 22 4.22 -7.63 -2.37
N ASP A 23 3.76 -6.46 -1.91
CA ASP A 23 3.70 -6.12 -0.49
C ASP A 23 2.86 -7.12 0.32
N GLN A 24 1.65 -7.44 -0.16
CA GLN A 24 0.74 -8.38 0.52
C GLN A 24 1.30 -9.81 0.58
N ILE A 25 1.95 -10.27 -0.48
CA ILE A 25 2.60 -11.58 -0.48
C ILE A 25 3.74 -11.62 0.54
N SER A 26 4.59 -10.61 0.56
CA SER A 26 5.70 -10.51 1.51
C SER A 26 5.22 -10.47 2.96
N ASP A 27 4.15 -9.72 3.25
CA ASP A 27 3.55 -9.66 4.59
C ASP A 27 2.79 -10.95 4.94
N ALA A 28 2.13 -11.63 4.01
CA ALA A 28 1.47 -12.90 4.27
C ALA A 28 2.46 -14.01 4.67
N ILE A 29 3.63 -14.04 4.03
CA ILE A 29 4.73 -14.95 4.42
C ILE A 29 5.27 -14.60 5.80
N LEU A 30 5.48 -13.31 6.09
CA LEU A 30 5.89 -12.82 7.40
C LEU A 30 4.90 -13.22 8.50
N ASP A 31 3.61 -13.00 8.27
CA ASP A 31 2.54 -13.29 9.23
C ASP A 31 2.46 -14.77 9.55
N ASP A 32 2.55 -15.65 8.53
CA ASP A 32 2.57 -17.10 8.74
C ASP A 32 3.75 -17.53 9.62
N LEU A 33 4.95 -17.02 9.33
CA LEU A 33 6.16 -17.35 10.07
C LEU A 33 6.12 -16.84 11.52
N ILE A 34 5.73 -15.59 11.76
CA ILE A 34 5.64 -15.01 13.11
C ILE A 34 4.54 -15.69 13.93
N SER A 35 3.47 -16.17 13.30
CA SER A 35 2.42 -16.91 13.99
C SER A 35 2.93 -18.20 14.62
N GLN A 36 3.91 -18.86 14.00
CA GLN A 36 4.52 -20.12 14.44
C GLN A 36 5.74 -19.90 15.33
N ASP A 37 6.58 -18.92 14.99
CA ASP A 37 7.79 -18.58 15.75
C ASP A 37 7.92 -17.06 15.88
N LYS A 38 7.63 -16.54 17.07
CA LYS A 38 7.73 -15.10 17.39
C LYS A 38 9.14 -14.53 17.29
N LYS A 39 10.16 -15.39 17.20
CA LYS A 39 11.57 -14.98 17.05
C LYS A 39 12.04 -15.05 15.61
N SER A 40 11.17 -15.38 14.66
CA SER A 40 11.50 -15.39 13.25
C SER A 40 12.15 -14.07 12.79
N ARG A 41 13.23 -14.19 12.04
CA ARG A 41 13.91 -13.09 11.37
C ARG A 41 13.54 -13.16 9.89
N VAL A 42 12.87 -12.16 9.41
CA VAL A 42 12.31 -12.15 8.05
C VAL A 42 12.64 -10.84 7.35
N ALA A 43 13.26 -10.96 6.20
CA ALA A 43 13.41 -9.91 5.21
C ALA A 43 12.97 -10.54 3.88
N CYS A 44 11.68 -10.45 3.59
CA CYS A 44 11.06 -11.12 2.44
C CYS A 44 10.63 -10.09 1.40
N GLU A 45 11.11 -10.25 0.19
CA GLU A 45 10.78 -9.41 -0.95
C GLU A 45 10.14 -10.23 -2.04
N THR A 46 9.23 -9.62 -2.77
CA THR A 46 8.48 -10.24 -3.84
C THR A 46 8.55 -9.40 -5.10
N LEU A 47 8.71 -10.07 -6.24
CA LEU A 47 8.54 -9.51 -7.57
C LEU A 47 7.38 -10.24 -8.26
N VAL A 48 6.46 -9.49 -8.85
CA VAL A 48 5.38 -10.03 -9.69
C VAL A 48 5.43 -9.41 -11.08
N THR A 49 5.22 -10.24 -12.08
CA THR A 49 5.13 -9.82 -13.48
C THR A 49 4.23 -10.78 -14.25
N THR A 50 4.11 -10.64 -15.57
CA THR A 50 3.27 -11.52 -16.39
C THR A 50 3.53 -13.01 -16.09
N GLY A 51 2.51 -13.69 -15.55
CA GLY A 51 2.55 -15.13 -15.28
C GLY A 51 3.57 -15.61 -14.25
N MET A 52 4.21 -14.72 -13.46
CA MET A 52 5.27 -15.09 -12.53
C MET A 52 5.21 -14.30 -11.22
N CYS A 53 5.48 -15.01 -10.12
CA CYS A 53 5.80 -14.45 -8.82
C CYS A 53 7.15 -15.04 -8.35
N LEU A 54 8.11 -14.17 -8.03
CA LEU A 54 9.39 -14.55 -7.42
C LEU A 54 9.42 -14.02 -6.00
N VAL A 55 9.65 -14.88 -5.03
CA VAL A 55 9.88 -14.54 -3.63
C VAL A 55 11.34 -14.77 -3.29
N ALA A 56 12.00 -13.73 -2.80
CA ALA A 56 13.43 -13.78 -2.46
C ALA A 56 13.68 -13.09 -1.12
N GLY A 57 14.83 -13.34 -0.51
CA GLY A 57 15.25 -12.70 0.72
C GLY A 57 15.85 -13.63 1.74
N GLU A 58 15.94 -13.18 2.98
CA GLU A 58 16.56 -13.92 4.07
C GLU A 58 15.54 -14.24 5.18
N ILE A 59 15.43 -15.52 5.52
CA ILE A 59 14.53 -16.03 6.57
C ILE A 59 15.29 -16.95 7.50
N THR A 60 15.20 -16.68 8.81
CA THR A 60 15.66 -17.56 9.86
C THR A 60 14.51 -17.80 10.83
N THR A 61 14.05 -19.04 10.95
CA THR A 61 12.85 -19.42 11.71
C THR A 61 12.94 -20.88 12.16
N GLU A 62 12.19 -21.24 13.21
CA GLU A 62 11.90 -22.63 13.60
C GLU A 62 10.57 -23.11 12.95
N GLY A 63 9.80 -22.21 12.33
CA GLY A 63 8.56 -22.52 11.66
C GLY A 63 8.77 -23.08 10.25
N TYR A 64 7.68 -23.55 9.65
CA TYR A 64 7.61 -23.97 8.24
C TYR A 64 6.57 -23.16 7.49
N CYS A 65 6.92 -22.68 6.31
CA CYS A 65 6.07 -21.87 5.45
C CYS A 65 5.97 -22.51 4.05
N ASP A 66 4.75 -22.86 3.62
CA ASP A 66 4.48 -23.26 2.24
C ASP A 66 4.31 -21.99 1.38
N ILE A 67 5.45 -21.41 0.98
CA ILE A 67 5.47 -20.16 0.21
C ILE A 67 4.59 -20.24 -1.05
N PRO A 68 4.65 -21.28 -1.90
CA PRO A 68 3.76 -21.38 -3.04
C PRO A 68 2.28 -21.36 -2.70
N ALA A 69 1.85 -22.02 -1.62
CA ALA A 69 0.47 -22.01 -1.18
C ALA A 69 0.04 -20.61 -0.73
N ILE A 70 0.84 -19.92 0.09
CA ILE A 70 0.56 -18.57 0.58
C ILE A 70 0.48 -17.57 -0.58
N VAL A 71 1.42 -17.62 -1.52
CA VAL A 71 1.41 -16.77 -2.72
C VAL A 71 0.09 -16.92 -3.48
N ARG A 72 -0.32 -18.18 -3.76
CA ARG A 72 -1.56 -18.45 -4.50
C ARG A 72 -2.80 -17.97 -3.75
N GLU A 73 -2.91 -18.25 -2.46
CA GLU A 73 -4.06 -17.78 -1.66
C GLU A 73 -4.12 -16.25 -1.57
N THR A 74 -2.98 -15.57 -1.47
CA THR A 74 -2.93 -14.11 -1.49
C THR A 74 -3.41 -13.55 -2.83
N ILE A 75 -2.89 -14.05 -3.95
CA ILE A 75 -3.29 -13.62 -5.31
C ILE A 75 -4.79 -13.89 -5.53
N LYS A 76 -5.29 -15.06 -5.10
CA LYS A 76 -6.71 -15.43 -5.16
C LYS A 76 -7.60 -14.49 -4.34
N GLY A 77 -7.20 -14.19 -3.10
CA GLY A 77 -7.89 -13.27 -2.20
C GLY A 77 -8.00 -11.85 -2.74
N ILE A 78 -6.97 -11.38 -3.47
CA ILE A 78 -6.97 -10.11 -4.18
C ILE A 78 -7.98 -10.11 -5.33
N GLY A 79 -8.22 -11.27 -5.97
CA GLY A 79 -9.20 -11.42 -7.03
C GLY A 79 -8.62 -11.63 -8.43
N TYR A 80 -7.34 -11.99 -8.55
CA TYR A 80 -6.77 -12.48 -9.80
C TYR A 80 -7.08 -13.97 -9.96
N ASN A 81 -8.30 -14.25 -10.39
CA ASN A 81 -8.91 -15.59 -10.47
C ASN A 81 -9.34 -15.98 -11.89
N ASP A 82 -8.93 -15.23 -12.89
CA ASP A 82 -9.24 -15.45 -14.29
C ASP A 82 -8.00 -15.18 -15.15
N SER A 83 -7.55 -16.22 -15.87
CA SER A 83 -6.38 -16.14 -16.75
C SER A 83 -6.50 -15.10 -17.88
N SER A 84 -7.73 -14.68 -18.22
CA SER A 84 -7.96 -13.59 -19.19
C SER A 84 -7.41 -12.24 -18.73
N MET A 85 -7.08 -12.09 -17.43
CA MET A 85 -6.40 -10.91 -16.89
C MET A 85 -4.88 -10.93 -17.15
N GLY A 86 -4.34 -12.04 -17.69
CA GLY A 86 -2.91 -12.20 -17.97
C GLY A 86 -2.04 -12.51 -16.76
N PHE A 87 -2.68 -12.64 -15.58
CA PHE A 87 -2.09 -13.05 -14.30
C PHE A 87 -3.20 -13.66 -13.44
N ASP A 88 -2.99 -14.84 -12.91
CA ASP A 88 -3.94 -15.51 -12.03
C ASP A 88 -3.25 -16.44 -11.02
N TRP A 89 -3.95 -16.73 -9.93
CA TRP A 89 -3.43 -17.50 -8.80
C TRP A 89 -3.13 -18.96 -9.16
N GLU A 90 -3.84 -19.54 -10.10
CA GLU A 90 -3.75 -20.98 -10.42
C GLU A 90 -2.57 -21.28 -11.35
N THR A 91 -2.36 -20.44 -12.37
CA THR A 91 -1.41 -20.71 -13.45
C THR A 91 -0.10 -19.96 -13.34
N CYS A 92 0.01 -18.93 -12.47
CA CYS A 92 1.27 -18.20 -12.32
C CYS A 92 2.39 -19.11 -11.81
N ALA A 93 3.60 -18.95 -12.36
CA ALA A 93 4.80 -19.60 -11.84
C ALA A 93 5.16 -18.96 -10.49
N VAL A 94 5.44 -19.78 -9.48
CA VAL A 94 5.95 -19.32 -8.19
C VAL A 94 7.38 -19.83 -8.06
N LEU A 95 8.32 -18.88 -7.97
CA LEU A 95 9.74 -19.13 -7.78
C LEU A 95 10.19 -18.64 -6.41
N THR A 96 11.14 -19.32 -5.79
CA THR A 96 11.68 -18.95 -4.50
C THR A 96 13.20 -18.94 -4.50
N SER A 97 13.79 -17.93 -3.84
CA SER A 97 15.23 -17.84 -3.59
C SER A 97 15.41 -17.29 -2.17
N ILE A 98 15.35 -18.18 -1.19
CA ILE A 98 15.39 -17.83 0.24
C ILE A 98 16.70 -18.34 0.83
N ASP A 99 17.47 -17.43 1.42
CA ASP A 99 18.67 -17.69 2.15
C ASP A 99 18.46 -17.56 3.67
N ARG A 100 19.44 -18.00 4.47
CA ARG A 100 19.48 -17.69 5.91
C ARG A 100 20.07 -16.30 6.08
N GLN A 101 19.59 -15.58 7.12
CA GLN A 101 20.18 -14.29 7.49
C GLN A 101 21.69 -14.43 7.71
N SER A 102 22.47 -13.49 7.16
CA SER A 102 23.93 -13.42 7.37
C SER A 102 24.27 -13.42 8.87
N GLN A 103 25.27 -14.20 9.25
CA GLN A 103 25.77 -14.24 10.62
C GLN A 103 26.27 -12.86 11.08
N ASP A 104 26.89 -12.09 10.21
CA ASP A 104 27.41 -10.75 10.52
C ASP A 104 26.27 -9.77 10.88
N ILE A 105 25.12 -9.85 10.19
CA ILE A 105 23.92 -9.06 10.53
C ILE A 105 23.28 -9.58 11.82
N SER A 106 23.19 -10.89 11.97
CA SER A 106 22.57 -11.53 13.16
C SER A 106 23.26 -11.12 14.47
N VAL A 107 24.57 -11.02 14.47
CA VAL A 107 25.38 -10.58 15.62
C VAL A 107 24.99 -9.15 16.06
N GLY A 108 24.71 -8.25 15.13
CA GLY A 108 24.34 -6.87 15.42
C GLY A 108 22.94 -6.67 16.00
N VAL A 109 22.03 -7.64 15.82
CA VAL A 109 20.62 -7.56 16.27
C VAL A 109 20.26 -8.53 17.39
N SER A 110 21.23 -9.28 17.90
CA SER A 110 21.04 -10.26 18.99
C SER A 110 21.68 -9.77 20.27
N GLU A 111 20.92 -9.82 21.39
CA GLU A 111 21.45 -9.48 22.72
C GLU A 111 22.62 -10.39 23.10
N GLY A 112 23.64 -9.79 23.70
CA GLY A 112 24.83 -10.51 24.20
C GLY A 112 25.73 -11.06 23.09
N GLN A 113 25.57 -10.61 21.84
CA GLN A 113 26.43 -10.97 20.74
C GLN A 113 27.07 -9.71 20.10
N GLY A 114 28.31 -9.85 19.60
CA GLY A 114 29.03 -8.75 18.98
C GLY A 114 29.78 -7.83 19.95
N LEU A 115 30.01 -6.58 19.51
CA LEU A 115 30.77 -5.57 20.25
C LEU A 115 29.97 -4.90 21.38
N HIS A 116 28.66 -5.04 21.39
CA HIS A 116 27.75 -4.43 22.36
C HIS A 116 26.85 -5.49 22.99
N GLU A 117 26.58 -5.35 24.30
CA GLU A 117 25.69 -6.26 25.02
C GLU A 117 24.21 -6.05 24.66
N GLU A 118 23.83 -4.82 24.33
CA GLU A 118 22.45 -4.45 23.97
C GLU A 118 22.15 -4.75 22.49
N GLN A 119 20.90 -5.05 22.20
CA GLN A 119 20.43 -5.23 20.82
C GLN A 119 20.62 -3.94 20.02
N GLY A 120 21.34 -4.04 18.89
CA GLY A 120 21.51 -2.94 17.95
C GLY A 120 20.35 -2.80 16.98
N ALA A 121 20.37 -1.72 16.21
CA ALA A 121 19.38 -1.44 15.15
C ALA A 121 19.53 -2.34 13.91
N GLY A 122 20.68 -2.96 13.73
CA GLY A 122 20.98 -3.85 12.59
C GLY A 122 21.27 -3.12 11.29
N ASP A 123 20.88 -1.86 11.15
CA ASP A 123 21.12 -1.03 9.98
C ASP A 123 21.08 0.46 10.37
N GLN A 124 21.61 1.32 9.52
CA GLN A 124 21.34 2.75 9.54
C GLN A 124 19.93 3.03 9.04
N GLY A 125 19.34 4.15 9.45
CA GLY A 125 18.00 4.50 8.99
C GLY A 125 17.60 5.93 9.34
N LEU A 126 16.65 6.46 8.59
CA LEU A 126 16.00 7.74 8.84
C LEU A 126 14.49 7.53 8.74
N MET A 127 13.76 7.79 9.82
CA MET A 127 12.32 7.56 9.92
C MET A 127 11.61 8.84 10.29
N PHE A 128 10.41 9.02 9.72
CA PHE A 128 9.57 10.19 9.99
C PHE A 128 8.24 9.76 10.61
N GLY A 129 7.87 10.46 11.69
CA GLY A 129 6.52 10.46 12.22
C GLY A 129 5.81 11.75 11.84
N TYR A 130 4.59 11.65 11.36
CA TYR A 130 3.75 12.78 11.04
C TYR A 130 2.32 12.54 11.53
N ALA A 131 1.64 13.60 11.96
CA ALA A 131 0.22 13.62 12.27
C ALA A 131 -0.31 15.04 12.06
N CYS A 132 -1.57 15.17 11.72
CA CYS A 132 -2.31 16.43 11.66
C CYS A 132 -3.78 16.16 11.99
N ASP A 133 -4.54 17.20 12.24
CA ASP A 133 -5.96 17.13 12.61
C ASP A 133 -6.93 17.26 11.43
N ASP A 134 -6.45 17.07 10.20
CA ASP A 134 -7.28 17.13 8.99
C ASP A 134 -8.39 16.08 8.98
N THR A 135 -8.15 14.91 9.58
CA THR A 135 -9.07 13.75 9.59
C THR A 135 -9.13 13.08 10.95
N PRO A 136 -10.19 12.30 11.27
CA PRO A 136 -10.28 11.55 12.52
C PRO A 136 -9.12 10.57 12.77
N GLU A 137 -8.50 10.09 11.70
CA GLU A 137 -7.32 9.22 11.77
C GLU A 137 -6.05 9.97 12.20
N LEU A 138 -6.11 11.31 12.28
CA LEU A 138 -5.00 12.22 12.47
C LEU A 138 -3.97 12.10 11.33
N MET A 139 -4.49 11.99 10.13
CA MET A 139 -3.74 11.85 8.87
C MET A 139 -4.07 12.99 7.91
N PRO A 140 -3.17 13.30 6.97
CA PRO A 140 -3.45 14.26 5.91
C PRO A 140 -4.66 13.84 5.07
N MET A 141 -5.55 14.80 4.84
CA MET A 141 -6.81 14.55 4.13
C MET A 141 -6.63 13.98 2.70
N PRO A 142 -5.69 14.46 1.87
CA PRO A 142 -5.53 13.96 0.51
C PRO A 142 -5.24 12.47 0.44
N ILE A 143 -4.34 11.95 1.30
CA ILE A 143 -3.99 10.52 1.31
C ILE A 143 -5.14 9.66 1.86
N VAL A 144 -5.84 10.11 2.90
CA VAL A 144 -6.99 9.38 3.45
C VAL A 144 -8.09 9.27 2.40
N PHE A 145 -8.37 10.34 1.68
CA PHE A 145 -9.40 10.32 0.63
C PHE A 145 -8.99 9.45 -0.57
N ALA A 146 -7.72 9.49 -0.95
CA ALA A 146 -7.21 8.57 -1.96
C ALA A 146 -7.34 7.10 -1.53
N HIS A 147 -7.03 6.77 -0.28
CA HIS A 147 -7.26 5.43 0.28
C HIS A 147 -8.73 5.03 0.31
N ASN A 148 -9.61 5.95 0.69
CA ASN A 148 -11.05 5.66 0.73
C ASN A 148 -11.59 5.32 -0.67
N ILE A 149 -11.14 6.02 -1.71
CA ILE A 149 -11.52 5.71 -3.09
C ILE A 149 -11.00 4.33 -3.51
N THR A 150 -9.73 4.01 -3.29
CA THR A 150 -9.16 2.69 -3.68
C THR A 150 -9.79 1.54 -2.92
N ARG A 151 -10.11 1.72 -1.64
CA ARG A 151 -10.89 0.76 -0.85
C ARG A 151 -12.30 0.62 -1.39
N GLY A 152 -12.99 1.72 -1.67
CA GLY A 152 -14.34 1.70 -2.25
C GLY A 152 -14.39 1.01 -3.63
N LEU A 153 -13.35 1.12 -4.45
CA LEU A 153 -13.24 0.36 -5.71
C LEU A 153 -13.13 -1.15 -5.43
N ALA A 154 -12.29 -1.55 -4.47
CA ALA A 154 -12.13 -2.95 -4.09
C ALA A 154 -13.42 -3.55 -3.53
N ASP A 155 -14.11 -2.81 -2.65
CA ASP A 155 -15.39 -3.22 -2.05
C ASP A 155 -16.47 -3.35 -3.12
N ALA A 156 -16.65 -2.34 -3.99
CA ALA A 156 -17.62 -2.37 -5.07
C ALA A 156 -17.40 -3.54 -6.05
N ARG A 157 -16.14 -3.93 -6.28
CA ARG A 157 -15.78 -5.10 -7.07
C ARG A 157 -16.14 -6.39 -6.33
N ARG A 158 -15.75 -6.54 -5.07
CA ARG A 158 -15.97 -7.75 -4.26
C ARG A 158 -17.45 -8.02 -4.00
N GLU A 159 -18.24 -6.97 -3.80
CA GLU A 159 -19.69 -7.06 -3.60
C GLU A 159 -20.47 -7.22 -4.92
N GLY A 160 -19.80 -7.14 -6.06
CA GLY A 160 -20.44 -7.23 -7.38
C GLY A 160 -21.29 -6.01 -7.74
N LEU A 161 -21.14 -4.89 -7.02
CA LEU A 161 -21.86 -3.64 -7.27
C LEU A 161 -21.46 -3.05 -8.64
N LEU A 162 -20.18 -3.10 -8.96
CA LEU A 162 -19.64 -2.71 -10.26
C LEU A 162 -18.90 -3.90 -10.88
N PRO A 163 -19.62 -4.85 -11.52
CA PRO A 163 -19.07 -6.15 -11.94
C PRO A 163 -18.04 -6.04 -13.06
N PHE A 164 -17.91 -4.90 -13.70
CA PHE A 164 -16.86 -4.64 -14.68
C PHE A 164 -15.50 -4.31 -14.05
N LEU A 165 -15.42 -4.02 -12.76
CA LEU A 165 -14.16 -3.71 -12.10
C LEU A 165 -13.26 -4.94 -11.99
N ARG A 166 -11.96 -4.72 -12.24
CA ARG A 166 -10.88 -5.69 -12.02
C ARG A 166 -9.97 -5.20 -10.88
N PRO A 167 -9.05 -6.06 -10.37
CA PRO A 167 -8.34 -5.76 -9.13
C PRO A 167 -7.43 -4.54 -9.14
N ASP A 168 -6.80 -4.19 -10.29
CA ASP A 168 -5.84 -3.07 -10.37
C ASP A 168 -6.56 -1.72 -10.48
N GLY A 169 -6.04 -0.74 -9.76
CA GLY A 169 -6.56 0.61 -9.81
C GLY A 169 -5.72 1.61 -9.03
N LYS A 170 -5.91 2.87 -9.36
CA LYS A 170 -5.22 4.02 -8.75
C LYS A 170 -6.21 5.14 -8.53
N SER A 171 -6.00 5.90 -7.47
CA SER A 171 -6.71 7.16 -7.22
C SER A 171 -5.72 8.27 -6.91
N GLN A 172 -6.13 9.50 -7.18
CA GLN A 172 -5.41 10.69 -6.78
C GLN A 172 -6.42 11.76 -6.39
N VAL A 173 -6.20 12.42 -5.26
CA VAL A 173 -7.07 13.47 -4.75
C VAL A 173 -6.27 14.72 -4.48
N THR A 174 -6.76 15.85 -5.02
CA THR A 174 -6.20 17.18 -4.80
C THR A 174 -7.14 17.98 -3.90
N ILE A 175 -6.62 18.47 -2.78
CA ILE A 175 -7.33 19.32 -1.81
C ILE A 175 -6.81 20.75 -1.90
N GLU A 176 -7.72 21.71 -1.89
CA GLU A 176 -7.41 23.12 -1.73
C GLU A 176 -7.39 23.48 -0.25
N TYR A 177 -6.27 24.07 0.18
CA TYR A 177 -6.06 24.59 1.52
C TYR A 177 -6.09 26.12 1.50
N VAL A 178 -6.84 26.72 2.44
CA VAL A 178 -6.89 28.16 2.67
C VAL A 178 -6.60 28.38 4.15
N ASP A 179 -5.65 29.24 4.44
CA ASP A 179 -5.13 29.48 5.80
C ASP A 179 -4.73 28.17 6.48
N SER A 180 -4.03 27.30 5.73
CA SER A 180 -3.57 25.96 6.13
C SER A 180 -4.70 24.99 6.51
N THR A 181 -5.95 25.31 6.22
CA THR A 181 -7.11 24.47 6.51
C THR A 181 -7.68 23.89 5.21
N PRO A 182 -7.99 22.60 5.14
CA PRO A 182 -8.62 22.00 3.95
C PRO A 182 -10.03 22.60 3.73
N LYS A 183 -10.34 23.03 2.51
CA LYS A 183 -11.60 23.73 2.17
C LYS A 183 -12.48 22.98 1.19
N LYS A 184 -11.89 22.40 0.16
CA LYS A 184 -12.64 21.64 -0.85
C LYS A 184 -11.75 20.64 -1.58
N ILE A 185 -12.39 19.64 -2.15
CA ILE A 185 -11.78 18.77 -3.14
C ILE A 185 -11.76 19.51 -4.46
N ASN A 186 -10.58 19.69 -5.04
CA ASN A 186 -10.40 20.35 -6.34
C ASN A 186 -10.51 19.33 -7.48
N THR A 187 -9.75 18.22 -7.38
CA THR A 187 -9.66 17.24 -8.46
C THR A 187 -9.63 15.82 -7.89
N VAL A 188 -10.32 14.92 -8.55
CA VAL A 188 -10.28 13.47 -8.31
C VAL A 188 -9.90 12.78 -9.62
N VAL A 189 -8.80 12.01 -9.58
CA VAL A 189 -8.39 11.15 -10.70
C VAL A 189 -8.56 9.71 -10.27
N VAL A 190 -9.22 8.89 -11.09
CA VAL A 190 -9.34 7.45 -10.86
C VAL A 190 -9.01 6.71 -12.15
N SER A 191 -8.08 5.78 -12.06
CA SER A 191 -7.81 4.78 -13.10
C SER A 191 -8.08 3.40 -12.53
N THR A 192 -8.98 2.65 -13.14
CA THR A 192 -9.32 1.31 -12.68
C THR A 192 -9.33 0.33 -13.83
N GLN A 193 -8.74 -0.83 -13.61
CA GLN A 193 -8.80 -1.94 -14.55
C GLN A 193 -10.25 -2.42 -14.66
N HIS A 194 -10.68 -2.75 -15.87
CA HIS A 194 -12.07 -3.12 -16.14
C HIS A 194 -12.18 -4.21 -17.21
N SER A 195 -13.35 -4.83 -17.30
CA SER A 195 -13.68 -5.79 -18.36
C SER A 195 -13.70 -5.11 -19.74
N PRO A 196 -13.38 -5.83 -20.83
CA PRO A 196 -13.31 -5.25 -22.16
C PRO A 196 -14.67 -4.74 -22.69
N ASP A 197 -15.77 -5.23 -22.11
CA ASP A 197 -17.15 -4.94 -22.57
C ASP A 197 -17.73 -3.66 -21.93
N ALA A 198 -17.10 -3.13 -20.88
CA ALA A 198 -17.55 -1.91 -20.22
C ALA A 198 -17.20 -0.66 -21.04
N THR A 199 -18.18 0.22 -21.28
CA THR A 199 -17.93 1.50 -21.94
C THR A 199 -17.32 2.51 -20.97
N HIS A 200 -16.60 3.49 -21.50
CA HIS A 200 -16.02 4.56 -20.68
C HIS A 200 -17.08 5.32 -19.89
N GLU A 201 -18.23 5.59 -20.48
CA GLU A 201 -19.36 6.28 -19.86
C GLU A 201 -19.91 5.49 -18.67
N THR A 202 -20.14 4.18 -18.85
CA THR A 202 -20.62 3.28 -17.78
C THR A 202 -19.64 3.26 -16.62
N ILE A 203 -18.34 3.16 -16.90
CA ILE A 203 -17.29 3.14 -15.87
C ILE A 203 -17.26 4.47 -15.13
N LYS A 204 -17.27 5.58 -15.88
CA LYS A 204 -17.23 6.93 -15.32
C LYS A 204 -18.41 7.18 -14.39
N GLU A 205 -19.62 6.92 -14.85
CA GLU A 205 -20.84 7.11 -14.06
C GLU A 205 -20.83 6.21 -12.83
N GLY A 206 -20.59 4.91 -13.00
CA GLY A 206 -20.56 3.94 -11.92
C GLY A 206 -19.53 4.29 -10.85
N VAL A 207 -18.29 4.62 -11.22
CA VAL A 207 -17.24 4.96 -10.25
C VAL A 207 -17.53 6.28 -9.55
N ILE A 208 -18.05 7.29 -10.22
CA ILE A 208 -18.40 8.57 -9.57
C ILE A 208 -19.54 8.38 -8.57
N GLU A 209 -20.64 7.74 -8.99
CA GLU A 209 -21.86 7.65 -8.17
C GLU A 209 -21.73 6.59 -7.05
N GLU A 210 -21.17 5.42 -7.37
CA GLU A 210 -21.16 4.29 -6.47
C GLU A 210 -19.89 4.22 -5.59
N VAL A 211 -18.81 4.92 -5.95
CA VAL A 211 -17.59 4.95 -5.16
C VAL A 211 -17.29 6.35 -4.67
N VAL A 212 -16.91 7.28 -5.55
CA VAL A 212 -16.36 8.59 -5.15
C VAL A 212 -17.33 9.36 -4.25
N LYS A 213 -18.60 9.50 -4.68
CA LYS A 213 -19.63 10.25 -3.92
C LYS A 213 -20.08 9.56 -2.64
N LYS A 214 -19.82 8.25 -2.49
CA LYS A 214 -20.16 7.50 -1.27
C LYS A 214 -19.08 7.54 -0.22
N VAL A 215 -17.81 7.57 -0.63
CA VAL A 215 -16.68 7.51 0.30
C VAL A 215 -16.10 8.88 0.65
N LEU A 216 -16.41 9.93 -0.12
CA LEU A 216 -15.93 11.28 0.15
C LEU A 216 -17.01 12.17 0.79
N PRO A 217 -16.63 13.09 1.70
CA PRO A 217 -17.57 14.00 2.38
C PRO A 217 -18.28 14.92 1.37
N LYS A 218 -19.61 14.93 1.41
CA LYS A 218 -20.44 15.74 0.49
C LYS A 218 -20.18 17.23 0.61
N GLU A 219 -19.84 17.70 1.80
CA GLU A 219 -19.55 19.11 2.09
C GLU A 219 -18.26 19.60 1.39
N LEU A 220 -17.33 18.70 1.04
CA LEU A 220 -16.12 19.00 0.32
C LEU A 220 -16.23 18.75 -1.21
N LEU A 221 -17.26 18.01 -1.64
CA LEU A 221 -17.56 17.76 -3.05
C LEU A 221 -18.45 18.88 -3.61
N LYS A 222 -17.82 19.99 -4.00
CA LYS A 222 -18.53 21.13 -4.62
C LYS A 222 -18.85 20.84 -6.09
N GLU A 223 -19.70 21.67 -6.70
CA GLU A 223 -20.10 21.53 -8.12
C GLU A 223 -18.94 21.69 -9.11
N ASP A 224 -17.88 22.39 -8.71
CA ASP A 224 -16.69 22.67 -9.52
C ASP A 224 -15.57 21.61 -9.40
N VAL A 225 -15.82 20.46 -8.74
CA VAL A 225 -14.86 19.35 -8.66
C VAL A 225 -14.60 18.78 -10.06
N VAL A 226 -13.33 18.67 -10.41
CA VAL A 226 -12.91 18.06 -11.68
C VAL A 226 -12.69 16.56 -11.53
N TYR A 227 -13.39 15.76 -12.33
CA TYR A 227 -13.23 14.30 -12.35
C TYR A 227 -12.50 13.81 -13.58
N HIS A 228 -11.40 13.11 -13.41
CA HIS A 228 -10.67 12.41 -14.46
C HIS A 228 -10.78 10.91 -14.26
N LEU A 229 -11.65 10.24 -15.03
CA LEU A 229 -11.83 8.79 -14.99
C LEU A 229 -11.14 8.17 -16.18
N ILE A 230 -10.18 7.29 -15.93
CA ILE A 230 -9.39 6.59 -16.94
C ILE A 230 -8.97 7.58 -18.06
N PRO A 231 -8.07 8.54 -17.77
CA PRO A 231 -7.74 9.61 -18.73
C PRO A 231 -7.24 9.10 -20.09
N THR A 232 -6.76 7.86 -20.14
CA THR A 232 -6.34 7.17 -21.38
C THR A 232 -7.51 6.57 -22.17
N GLY A 233 -8.73 6.60 -21.61
CA GLY A 233 -9.95 6.07 -22.22
C GLY A 233 -10.15 4.55 -22.08
N ARG A 234 -9.11 3.77 -21.74
CA ARG A 234 -9.20 2.30 -21.61
C ARG A 234 -8.11 1.78 -20.67
N PHE A 235 -8.50 0.81 -19.77
CA PHE A 235 -7.59 0.14 -18.88
C PHE A 235 -8.02 -1.34 -18.68
N VAL A 236 -7.92 -2.16 -19.72
CA VAL A 236 -8.25 -3.58 -19.71
C VAL A 236 -7.04 -4.42 -19.35
N ALA A 237 -5.88 -4.16 -19.97
CA ALA A 237 -4.62 -4.76 -19.56
C ALA A 237 -4.12 -4.02 -18.31
N GLY A 238 -3.98 -4.74 -17.21
CA GLY A 238 -3.58 -4.21 -15.90
C GLY A 238 -2.94 -5.28 -15.03
N GLY A 239 -2.62 -4.90 -13.79
CA GLY A 239 -1.95 -5.79 -12.85
C GLY A 239 -0.56 -6.21 -13.32
N PRO A 240 -0.03 -7.34 -12.82
CA PRO A 240 1.30 -7.83 -13.17
C PRO A 240 1.50 -8.12 -14.67
N HIS A 241 0.42 -8.23 -15.44
CA HIS A 241 0.50 -8.36 -16.90
C HIS A 241 0.93 -7.08 -17.60
N ALA A 242 0.59 -5.93 -17.05
CA ALA A 242 0.89 -4.63 -17.65
C ALA A 242 2.13 -3.96 -17.05
N ASP A 243 2.41 -4.20 -15.77
CA ASP A 243 3.49 -3.56 -15.03
C ASP A 243 4.11 -4.53 -14.00
N CYS A 244 5.41 -4.45 -13.85
CA CYS A 244 6.15 -5.25 -12.86
C CYS A 244 5.98 -4.66 -11.47
N GLY A 245 5.56 -5.48 -10.50
CA GLY A 245 5.44 -5.10 -9.09
C GLY A 245 6.61 -5.60 -8.25
N LEU A 246 7.01 -4.79 -7.27
CA LEU A 246 8.02 -5.15 -6.28
C LEU A 246 7.60 -4.68 -4.89
N THR A 247 7.99 -5.45 -3.87
CA THR A 247 7.83 -5.06 -2.47
C THR A 247 8.51 -3.72 -2.19
N GLY A 248 7.82 -2.84 -1.47
CA GLY A 248 8.39 -1.58 -1.00
C GLY A 248 8.50 -0.46 -2.05
N ARG A 249 7.74 -0.54 -3.15
CA ARG A 249 7.70 0.53 -4.16
C ARG A 249 6.54 1.51 -4.01
N LYS A 250 5.70 1.37 -2.97
CA LYS A 250 4.57 2.27 -2.67
C LYS A 250 4.72 2.94 -1.30
N ILE A 251 5.96 3.24 -0.89
CA ILE A 251 6.30 3.77 0.44
C ILE A 251 5.62 5.09 0.79
N ILE A 252 5.33 5.94 -0.18
CA ILE A 252 4.61 7.21 0.03
C ILE A 252 3.10 6.96 0.22
N VAL A 253 2.53 5.98 -0.49
CA VAL A 253 1.16 5.51 -0.30
C VAL A 253 1.02 4.87 1.09
N ASP A 254 2.01 4.12 1.54
CA ASP A 254 2.03 3.43 2.84
C ASP A 254 2.19 4.39 4.03
N THR A 255 2.53 5.65 3.79
CA THR A 255 2.80 6.64 4.83
C THR A 255 1.88 7.86 4.74
N TYR A 256 2.39 9.03 4.42
CA TYR A 256 1.65 10.28 4.58
C TYR A 256 1.28 10.97 3.26
N GLY A 257 1.37 10.27 2.13
CA GLY A 257 0.99 10.79 0.81
C GLY A 257 1.83 11.98 0.34
N GLY A 258 3.04 12.15 0.89
CA GLY A 258 3.94 13.24 0.56
C GLY A 258 3.82 14.48 1.47
N GLN A 259 2.84 14.54 2.38
CA GLN A 259 2.70 15.62 3.36
C GLN A 259 3.84 15.57 4.39
N GLY A 260 4.14 14.39 4.91
CA GLY A 260 5.32 14.12 5.71
C GLY A 260 6.46 13.59 4.83
N SER A 261 7.70 13.85 5.24
CA SER A 261 8.88 13.28 4.60
C SER A 261 8.97 11.76 4.78
N HIS A 262 9.83 11.11 4.02
CA HIS A 262 10.07 9.66 4.08
C HIS A 262 11.56 9.34 4.09
N GLY A 263 11.97 8.36 4.90
CA GLY A 263 13.37 7.95 5.02
C GLY A 263 13.84 6.94 3.97
N GLY A 264 12.91 6.37 3.18
CA GLY A 264 13.20 5.43 2.09
C GLY A 264 12.95 3.96 2.42
N GLY A 265 12.86 3.57 3.71
CA GLY A 265 12.63 2.19 4.13
C GLY A 265 11.20 1.70 3.89
N ALA A 266 11.05 0.51 3.32
CA ALA A 266 9.78 -0.16 3.16
C ALA A 266 9.38 -0.92 4.44
N PHE A 267 8.08 -1.24 4.59
CA PHE A 267 7.54 -1.97 5.75
C PHE A 267 7.33 -3.44 5.46
N SER A 268 6.70 -3.76 4.32
CA SER A 268 6.25 -5.11 3.99
C SER A 268 7.38 -6.13 3.98
N GLY A 269 7.11 -7.33 4.46
CA GLY A 269 8.05 -8.43 4.51
C GLY A 269 9.13 -8.36 5.59
N LYS A 270 9.08 -7.36 6.48
CA LYS A 270 10.10 -7.10 7.51
C LYS A 270 9.56 -7.37 8.91
N ASP A 271 10.22 -8.25 9.67
CA ASP A 271 9.91 -8.50 11.08
C ASP A 271 10.24 -7.28 11.98
N PRO A 272 9.76 -7.25 13.26
CA PRO A 272 9.94 -6.08 14.13
C PRO A 272 11.39 -5.70 14.47
N SER A 273 12.38 -6.55 14.19
CA SER A 273 13.80 -6.21 14.37
C SER A 273 14.31 -5.22 13.32
N LYS A 274 13.62 -5.07 12.20
CA LYS A 274 13.99 -4.13 11.14
C LYS A 274 13.47 -2.74 11.49
N VAL A 275 14.39 -1.82 11.71
CA VAL A 275 14.08 -0.45 12.15
C VAL A 275 13.27 0.36 11.13
N ASP A 276 13.40 0.07 9.85
CA ASP A 276 12.57 0.69 8.82
C ASP A 276 11.08 0.60 9.15
N ARG A 277 10.63 -0.55 9.67
CA ARG A 277 9.24 -0.77 10.06
C ARG A 277 8.98 -0.32 11.49
N SER A 278 9.71 -0.87 12.47
CA SER A 278 9.42 -0.65 13.89
C SER A 278 9.65 0.79 14.33
N ALA A 279 10.73 1.43 13.90
CA ALA A 279 11.00 2.82 14.27
C ALA A 279 10.10 3.82 13.52
N SER A 280 9.68 3.52 12.27
CA SER A 280 8.66 4.33 11.58
C SER A 280 7.32 4.27 12.29
N TYR A 281 6.89 3.10 12.76
CA TYR A 281 5.67 2.94 13.55
C TYR A 281 5.76 3.68 14.90
N MET A 282 6.90 3.61 15.58
CA MET A 282 7.11 4.36 16.81
C MET A 282 7.11 5.87 16.56
N ALA A 283 7.76 6.34 15.50
CA ALA A 283 7.75 7.77 15.14
C ALA A 283 6.32 8.27 14.86
N ARG A 284 5.51 7.48 14.14
CA ARG A 284 4.08 7.75 13.94
C ARG A 284 3.31 7.74 15.25
N TYR A 285 3.56 6.77 16.12
CA TYR A 285 2.91 6.66 17.44
C TYR A 285 3.17 7.93 18.27
N VAL A 286 4.41 8.41 18.33
CA VAL A 286 4.78 9.65 19.04
C VAL A 286 4.05 10.86 18.46
N ALA A 287 4.16 11.08 17.13
CA ALA A 287 3.50 12.19 16.46
C ALA A 287 1.98 12.21 16.67
N LYS A 288 1.35 11.04 16.52
CA LYS A 288 -0.10 10.89 16.69
C LYS A 288 -0.56 11.23 18.12
N ASN A 289 0.19 10.80 19.14
CA ASN A 289 -0.15 11.10 20.54
C ASN A 289 0.02 12.59 20.86
N ILE A 290 1.02 13.26 20.30
CA ILE A 290 1.25 14.70 20.48
C ILE A 290 0.06 15.49 19.92
N VAL A 291 -0.36 15.21 18.68
CA VAL A 291 -1.51 15.88 18.05
C VAL A 291 -2.81 15.54 18.77
N ALA A 292 -3.04 14.27 19.12
CA ALA A 292 -4.23 13.85 19.85
C ALA A 292 -4.37 14.52 21.24
N ALA A 293 -3.24 14.87 21.87
CA ALA A 293 -3.21 15.59 23.14
C ALA A 293 -3.39 17.12 22.98
N GLY A 294 -3.51 17.62 21.75
CA GLY A 294 -3.62 19.07 21.47
C GLY A 294 -2.35 19.85 21.78
N LEU A 295 -1.17 19.21 21.70
CA LEU A 295 0.14 19.84 21.96
C LEU A 295 0.82 20.36 20.68
N ALA A 296 0.30 20.01 19.53
CA ALA A 296 0.72 20.46 18.20
C ALA A 296 -0.48 20.44 17.24
#